data_7eb575169afffb3747d34a12bf7cc74b
#
_entry.id   7eb575169afffb3747d34a12bf7cc74b
#
_cell.length_a   1.000
_cell.length_b   1.000
_cell.length_c   1.000
_cell.angle_alpha   90.00
_cell.angle_beta   90.00
_cell.angle_gamma   90.00
#
_symmetry.space_group_name_H-M   'P 1'
#
loop_
_entity.id
_entity.type
_entity.pdbx_description
1 polymer ?
#
loop_
_entity_poly.entity_id
_entity_poly.type
_entity_poly.pdbx_seq_one_letter_code
_entity_poly.pdbx_strand_id
1 'polypeptide(L)'
;MARYYLAALGVVLAVSVGATAFLVYRNNADPDGATPPIAAGDNVAIPATSTPSPTPSPSPSPVPPHYVFPVIASNLSYAHEHHDYPATDVIAACGSKNVAVTDGVILEVNRVDTWNPKVDAGATRGGLSVSLLGDDGVRYYGSHYASILPEIEGGVRVHAGQQLGVVGHTGDAGACHLHFGISPVCLRTADWWTRRGVIWPWPYLDSWRAGGNKSPVAEIADWSSKHPCLTSAPPGY
;
A
#
# COMPACT_ATOMS: atom_id res chain seq x y z
N MET A 1 -24.97 -46.84 39.59
CA MET A 1 -23.64 -46.58 40.23
C MET A 1 -22.58 -47.08 39.26
N ALA A 2 -21.91 -46.18 38.56
CA ALA A 2 -20.69 -46.45 37.83
C ALA A 2 -19.91 -45.09 37.75
N ARG A 3 -18.77 -45.05 38.45
CA ARG A 3 -17.84 -43.92 38.49
C ARG A 3 -16.90 -44.07 37.32
N TYR A 4 -16.81 -43.06 36.43
CA TYR A 4 -15.77 -42.96 35.43
C TYR A 4 -14.72 -41.94 35.88
N TYR A 5 -13.47 -42.40 36.02
CA TYR A 5 -12.30 -41.59 36.31
C TYR A 5 -11.83 -40.89 35.06
N LEU A 6 -11.69 -39.55 35.12
CA LEU A 6 -11.01 -38.74 34.10
C LEU A 6 -9.50 -38.76 34.36
N ALA A 7 -8.75 -39.30 33.44
CA ALA A 7 -7.29 -39.18 33.41
C ALA A 7 -6.91 -37.89 32.66
N ALA A 8 -6.25 -36.97 33.34
CA ALA A 8 -5.69 -35.77 32.75
C ALA A 8 -4.30 -36.12 32.17
N LEU A 9 -4.13 -36.01 30.85
CA LEU A 9 -2.84 -36.02 30.20
C LEU A 9 -2.27 -34.59 30.20
N GLY A 10 -1.22 -34.37 30.96
CA GLY A 10 -0.42 -33.15 30.91
C GLY A 10 0.53 -33.19 29.72
N VAL A 11 0.41 -32.23 28.82
CA VAL A 11 1.39 -31.97 27.76
C VAL A 11 2.40 -30.97 28.30
N VAL A 12 3.65 -31.40 28.49
CA VAL A 12 4.79 -30.54 28.79
C VAL A 12 5.32 -29.95 27.49
N LEU A 13 5.15 -28.65 27.28
CA LEU A 13 5.81 -27.93 26.22
C LEU A 13 7.24 -27.56 26.67
N ALA A 14 8.23 -28.15 26.04
CA ALA A 14 9.61 -27.74 26.18
C ALA A 14 9.87 -26.49 25.33
N VAL A 15 10.15 -25.36 25.99
CA VAL A 15 10.61 -24.13 25.34
C VAL A 15 12.12 -24.23 25.14
N SER A 16 12.59 -24.39 23.91
CA SER A 16 13.98 -24.29 23.54
C SER A 16 14.39 -22.82 23.39
N VAL A 17 15.21 -22.32 24.32
CA VAL A 17 15.84 -21.01 24.23
C VAL A 17 17.03 -21.12 23.28
N GLY A 18 16.90 -20.63 22.04
CA GLY A 18 18.00 -20.48 21.10
C GLY A 18 18.87 -19.27 21.46
N ALA A 19 20.09 -19.52 21.93
CA ALA A 19 21.09 -18.48 22.16
C ALA A 19 21.68 -18.03 20.82
N THR A 20 21.40 -16.82 20.38
CA THR A 20 22.06 -16.14 19.25
C THR A 20 23.40 -15.59 19.74
N ALA A 21 24.52 -16.21 19.29
CA ALA A 21 25.84 -15.69 19.52
C ALA A 21 26.15 -14.51 18.63
N PHE A 22 26.34 -13.33 19.22
CA PHE A 22 26.88 -12.14 18.53
C PHE A 22 28.40 -12.29 18.44
N LEU A 23 28.93 -12.48 17.22
CA LEU A 23 30.36 -12.41 16.92
C LEU A 23 30.77 -10.91 16.90
N VAL A 24 31.42 -10.49 17.99
CA VAL A 24 32.10 -9.19 18.03
C VAL A 24 33.48 -9.35 17.38
N TYR A 25 33.63 -8.76 16.18
CA TYR A 25 34.96 -8.69 15.53
C TYR A 25 35.79 -7.60 16.22
N ARG A 26 36.80 -8.02 17.03
CA ARG A 26 37.80 -7.12 17.61
C ARG A 26 38.89 -6.92 16.57
N ASN A 27 39.09 -5.70 16.07
CA ASN A 27 40.30 -5.30 15.36
C ASN A 27 41.42 -5.18 16.37
N ASN A 28 42.37 -6.11 16.32
CA ASN A 28 43.68 -5.98 17.00
C ASN A 28 44.56 -5.05 16.13
N ALA A 29 44.82 -3.85 16.64
CA ALA A 29 45.88 -3.02 16.11
C ALA A 29 47.20 -3.50 16.72
N ASP A 30 48.16 -3.90 15.88
CA ASP A 30 49.52 -4.19 16.27
C ASP A 30 50.28 -2.89 16.56
N PRO A 31 50.93 -2.77 17.71
CA PRO A 31 51.71 -1.58 18.06
C PRO A 31 53.22 -1.80 17.86
N ASP A 32 53.73 -2.14 16.67
CA ASP A 32 55.19 -2.03 16.42
C ASP A 32 55.44 -2.17 14.90
N GLY A 33 55.43 -1.02 14.19
CA GLY A 33 55.83 -0.85 12.80
C GLY A 33 56.75 0.33 12.68
N ALA A 34 58.05 0.15 12.90
CA ALA A 34 59.07 1.16 12.66
C ALA A 34 59.07 1.61 11.18
N THR A 35 58.83 2.89 10.94
CA THR A 35 58.92 3.54 9.60
C THR A 35 60.41 3.82 9.28
N PRO A 36 60.94 3.40 8.12
CA PRO A 36 62.24 3.85 7.65
C PRO A 36 62.18 5.29 7.13
N PRO A 37 63.27 6.09 7.17
CA PRO A 37 63.29 7.48 6.76
C PRO A 37 63.17 7.59 5.21
N ILE A 38 62.23 8.41 4.79
CA ILE A 38 62.03 8.75 3.38
C ILE A 38 63.08 9.78 2.98
N ALA A 39 63.89 9.44 1.96
CA ALA A 39 64.86 10.35 1.33
C ALA A 39 64.10 11.46 0.59
N ALA A 40 64.55 12.71 0.77
CA ALA A 40 64.05 13.87 0.05
C ALA A 40 64.34 13.72 -1.46
N GLY A 41 63.28 13.48 -2.22
CA GLY A 41 63.28 13.48 -3.67
C GLY A 41 62.53 14.68 -4.23
N ASP A 42 63.07 15.32 -5.22
CA ASP A 42 62.68 16.58 -5.84
C ASP A 42 61.20 16.72 -6.20
N ASN A 43 60.64 17.89 -5.82
CA ASN A 43 59.30 18.31 -6.18
C ASN A 43 59.22 18.60 -7.70
N VAL A 44 58.81 17.62 -8.51
CA VAL A 44 58.32 17.88 -9.86
C VAL A 44 56.80 18.19 -9.74
N ALA A 45 56.45 19.45 -9.93
CA ALA A 45 55.08 19.89 -10.02
C ALA A 45 54.41 19.31 -11.27
N ILE A 46 53.51 18.33 -11.09
CA ILE A 46 52.65 17.86 -12.18
C ILE A 46 51.51 18.86 -12.30
N PRO A 47 51.22 19.45 -13.45
CA PRO A 47 50.08 20.34 -13.64
C PRO A 47 48.79 19.53 -13.43
N ALA A 48 47.98 19.96 -12.47
CA ALA A 48 46.65 19.37 -12.22
C ALA A 48 45.77 19.60 -13.45
N THR A 49 45.57 18.55 -14.23
CA THR A 49 44.53 18.54 -15.28
C THR A 49 43.19 18.51 -14.61
N SER A 50 42.49 19.65 -14.58
CA SER A 50 41.14 19.74 -14.09
C SER A 50 40.19 18.92 -15.00
N THR A 51 39.79 17.73 -14.52
CA THR A 51 38.74 16.95 -15.15
C THR A 51 37.43 17.74 -15.04
N PRO A 52 36.74 18.07 -16.15
CA PRO A 52 35.46 18.77 -16.07
C PRO A 52 34.48 17.92 -15.28
N SER A 53 33.87 18.53 -14.28
CA SER A 53 32.77 17.92 -13.49
C SER A 53 31.63 17.54 -14.44
N PRO A 54 31.06 16.32 -14.38
CA PRO A 54 29.97 15.94 -15.26
C PRO A 54 28.80 16.91 -15.06
N THR A 55 28.37 17.55 -16.14
CA THR A 55 27.15 18.35 -16.16
C THR A 55 25.97 17.45 -15.74
N PRO A 56 25.13 17.82 -14.76
CA PRO A 56 23.99 17.01 -14.36
C PRO A 56 23.08 16.83 -15.59
N SER A 57 22.81 15.58 -15.93
CA SER A 57 21.84 15.23 -16.97
C SER A 57 20.48 15.79 -16.56
N PRO A 58 19.71 16.43 -17.46
CA PRO A 58 18.40 16.95 -17.13
C PRO A 58 17.53 15.80 -16.60
N SER A 59 16.93 16.00 -15.42
CA SER A 59 15.94 15.08 -14.86
C SER A 59 14.79 14.94 -15.86
N PRO A 60 14.33 13.73 -16.20
CA PRO A 60 13.22 13.56 -17.13
C PRO A 60 12.01 14.32 -16.61
N SER A 61 11.35 15.06 -17.50
CA SER A 61 10.10 15.73 -17.18
C SER A 61 9.08 14.70 -16.69
N PRO A 62 8.30 14.99 -15.62
CA PRO A 62 7.30 14.06 -15.11
C PRO A 62 6.29 13.73 -16.24
N VAL A 63 6.13 12.45 -16.51
CA VAL A 63 5.10 11.95 -17.43
C VAL A 63 3.74 12.17 -16.72
N PRO A 64 2.74 12.77 -17.39
CA PRO A 64 1.42 12.92 -16.79
C PRO A 64 0.85 11.58 -16.34
N PRO A 65 0.17 11.50 -15.19
CA PRO A 65 -0.48 10.28 -14.73
C PRO A 65 -1.44 9.73 -15.78
N HIS A 66 -1.41 8.43 -15.98
CA HIS A 66 -2.36 7.72 -16.83
C HIS A 66 -3.30 6.92 -15.94
N TYR A 67 -4.61 7.03 -16.21
CA TYR A 67 -5.64 6.35 -15.43
C TYR A 67 -6.41 5.33 -16.24
N VAL A 68 -6.76 4.22 -15.61
CA VAL A 68 -7.60 3.17 -16.18
C VAL A 68 -8.74 2.81 -15.21
N PHE A 69 -9.84 2.28 -15.75
CA PHE A 69 -10.96 1.82 -14.93
C PHE A 69 -10.55 0.60 -14.08
N PRO A 70 -10.91 0.54 -12.77
CA PRO A 70 -10.35 -0.44 -11.83
C PRO A 70 -10.84 -1.88 -12.00
N VAL A 71 -11.90 -2.13 -12.79
CA VAL A 71 -12.48 -3.47 -12.96
C VAL A 71 -12.56 -3.85 -14.43
N ILE A 72 -12.06 -5.03 -14.78
CA ILE A 72 -12.18 -5.61 -16.11
C ILE A 72 -13.29 -6.67 -16.08
N ALA A 73 -14.45 -6.33 -16.64
CA ALA A 73 -15.62 -7.20 -16.76
C ALA A 73 -16.46 -6.84 -17.98
N SER A 74 -17.14 -7.80 -18.56
CA SER A 74 -18.07 -7.56 -19.69
C SER A 74 -19.35 -6.84 -19.25
N ASN A 75 -19.84 -7.18 -18.05
CA ASN A 75 -21.02 -6.57 -17.45
C ASN A 75 -20.62 -6.00 -16.10
N LEU A 76 -20.78 -4.69 -15.95
CA LEU A 76 -20.60 -3.98 -14.69
C LEU A 76 -21.52 -2.77 -14.63
N SER A 77 -21.88 -2.38 -13.42
CA SER A 77 -22.65 -1.16 -13.15
C SER A 77 -22.16 -0.51 -11.86
N TYR A 78 -22.40 0.77 -11.69
CA TYR A 78 -22.21 1.52 -10.46
C TYR A 78 -23.17 2.71 -10.41
N ALA A 79 -23.54 3.10 -9.19
CA ALA A 79 -24.31 4.30 -8.96
C ALA A 79 -23.40 5.53 -8.81
N HIS A 80 -23.97 6.72 -8.98
CA HIS A 80 -23.31 8.00 -8.70
C HIS A 80 -23.53 8.44 -7.25
N GLU A 81 -23.89 7.51 -6.39
CA GLU A 81 -24.12 7.71 -4.96
C GLU A 81 -23.59 6.50 -4.16
N HIS A 82 -23.34 6.71 -2.90
CA HIS A 82 -23.02 5.71 -1.90
C HIS A 82 -23.68 6.13 -0.59
N HIS A 83 -23.95 5.20 0.34
CA HIS A 83 -24.80 5.49 1.50
C HIS A 83 -24.22 6.56 2.45
N ASP A 84 -23.10 6.32 3.18
CA ASP A 84 -22.71 7.19 4.30
C ASP A 84 -21.59 8.18 3.99
N TYR A 85 -20.79 7.93 2.94
CA TYR A 85 -19.60 8.72 2.62
C TYR A 85 -19.27 8.62 1.12
N PRO A 86 -18.45 9.53 0.59
CA PRO A 86 -18.06 9.51 -0.82
C PRO A 86 -17.22 8.26 -1.16
N ALA A 87 -17.84 7.33 -1.89
CA ALA A 87 -17.24 6.14 -2.45
C ALA A 87 -18.06 5.68 -3.67
N THR A 88 -17.66 4.63 -4.34
CA THR A 88 -18.44 4.01 -5.42
C THR A 88 -18.30 2.49 -5.38
N ASP A 89 -19.41 1.79 -5.34
CA ASP A 89 -19.46 0.34 -5.43
C ASP A 89 -19.61 -0.06 -6.89
N VAL A 90 -18.57 -0.66 -7.46
CA VAL A 90 -18.57 -1.17 -8.83
C VAL A 90 -19.02 -2.63 -8.79
N ILE A 91 -20.32 -2.83 -9.12
CA ILE A 91 -20.94 -4.15 -9.19
C ILE A 91 -20.41 -4.90 -10.40
N ALA A 92 -19.83 -6.07 -10.19
CA ALA A 92 -19.32 -6.94 -11.23
C ALA A 92 -19.42 -8.42 -10.80
N ALA A 93 -19.30 -9.35 -11.74
CA ALA A 93 -19.28 -10.76 -11.40
C ALA A 93 -18.14 -11.09 -10.45
N CYS A 94 -18.39 -11.98 -9.48
CA CYS A 94 -17.34 -12.54 -8.64
C CYS A 94 -16.20 -13.09 -9.51
N GLY A 95 -14.94 -12.85 -9.13
CA GLY A 95 -13.78 -13.25 -9.90
C GLY A 95 -13.40 -12.32 -11.06
N SER A 96 -14.17 -11.25 -11.34
CA SER A 96 -13.74 -10.21 -12.28
C SER A 96 -12.41 -9.61 -11.86
N LYS A 97 -11.52 -9.28 -12.82
CA LYS A 97 -10.21 -8.74 -12.50
C LYS A 97 -10.32 -7.33 -11.92
N ASN A 98 -9.67 -7.10 -10.80
CA ASN A 98 -9.36 -5.75 -10.32
C ASN A 98 -7.93 -5.38 -10.69
N VAL A 99 -7.74 -4.14 -11.14
CA VAL A 99 -6.45 -3.61 -11.63
C VAL A 99 -6.10 -2.29 -10.94
N ALA A 100 -4.80 -1.97 -10.90
CA ALA A 100 -4.31 -0.66 -10.47
C ALA A 100 -4.82 0.43 -11.42
N VAL A 101 -5.40 1.48 -10.87
CA VAL A 101 -5.98 2.58 -11.67
C VAL A 101 -4.94 3.50 -12.28
N THR A 102 -3.73 3.53 -11.73
CA THR A 102 -2.59 4.34 -12.18
C THR A 102 -1.28 3.69 -11.72
N ASP A 103 -0.15 4.17 -12.20
CA ASP A 103 1.18 3.80 -11.70
C ASP A 103 1.33 4.25 -10.25
N GLY A 104 2.03 3.45 -9.43
CA GLY A 104 2.23 3.80 -8.04
C GLY A 104 2.83 2.70 -7.18
N VAL A 105 2.73 2.85 -5.86
CA VAL A 105 3.25 1.92 -4.87
C VAL A 105 2.13 1.45 -3.96
N ILE A 106 2.04 0.15 -3.72
CA ILE A 106 1.09 -0.42 -2.77
C ILE A 106 1.44 0.06 -1.35
N LEU A 107 0.49 0.68 -0.66
CA LEU A 107 0.66 1.14 0.72
C LEU A 107 0.38 0.04 1.72
N GLU A 108 -0.73 -0.67 1.51
CA GLU A 108 -1.28 -1.63 2.46
C GLU A 108 -2.08 -2.71 1.73
N VAL A 109 -1.96 -3.94 2.22
CA VAL A 109 -2.77 -5.08 1.78
C VAL A 109 -3.35 -5.77 3.00
N ASN A 110 -4.67 -5.93 3.03
CA ASN A 110 -5.34 -6.82 4.00
C ASN A 110 -5.75 -8.11 3.33
N ARG A 111 -5.17 -9.23 3.78
CA ARG A 111 -5.44 -10.59 3.25
C ARG A 111 -6.34 -11.44 4.12
N VAL A 112 -6.77 -10.90 5.26
CA VAL A 112 -7.56 -11.65 6.23
C VAL A 112 -8.91 -10.98 6.41
N ASP A 113 -9.97 -11.70 6.14
CA ASP A 113 -11.33 -11.24 6.44
C ASP A 113 -11.64 -11.54 7.92
N THR A 114 -11.71 -10.47 8.71
CA THR A 114 -12.05 -10.53 10.13
C THR A 114 -13.40 -9.89 10.43
N TRP A 115 -14.21 -9.62 9.40
CA TRP A 115 -15.52 -9.02 9.57
C TRP A 115 -16.43 -9.88 10.45
N ASN A 116 -17.11 -9.23 11.37
CA ASN A 116 -18.10 -9.85 12.24
C ASN A 116 -19.27 -8.89 12.45
N PRO A 117 -20.47 -9.20 11.91
CA PRO A 117 -21.63 -8.29 12.00
C PRO A 117 -22.12 -8.07 13.42
N LYS A 118 -21.76 -8.92 14.38
CA LYS A 118 -22.11 -8.74 15.81
C LYS A 118 -21.24 -7.69 16.49
N VAL A 119 -20.03 -7.45 15.98
CA VAL A 119 -19.08 -6.46 16.51
C VAL A 119 -19.17 -5.15 15.74
N ASP A 120 -19.40 -5.24 14.44
CA ASP A 120 -19.56 -4.13 13.50
C ASP A 120 -18.38 -3.13 13.55
N ALA A 121 -17.16 -3.65 13.59
CA ALA A 121 -15.97 -2.83 13.63
C ALA A 121 -15.66 -2.24 12.24
N GLY A 122 -15.78 -0.92 12.08
CA GLY A 122 -15.60 -0.23 10.81
C GLY A 122 -14.28 -0.55 10.10
N ALA A 123 -13.19 -0.77 10.86
CA ALA A 123 -11.88 -1.15 10.31
C ALA A 123 -11.89 -2.49 9.55
N THR A 124 -12.84 -3.39 9.84
CA THR A 124 -12.92 -4.75 9.27
C THR A 124 -13.96 -4.89 8.16
N ARG A 125 -14.84 -3.89 7.98
CA ARG A 125 -15.93 -3.93 6.98
C ARG A 125 -15.42 -4.16 5.55
N GLY A 126 -14.23 -3.67 5.20
CA GLY A 126 -13.67 -3.85 3.86
C GLY A 126 -13.25 -5.27 3.50
N GLY A 127 -13.16 -6.21 4.47
CA GLY A 127 -12.63 -7.56 4.22
C GLY A 127 -11.23 -7.51 3.60
N LEU A 128 -10.96 -8.31 2.56
CA LEU A 128 -9.71 -8.23 1.82
C LEU A 128 -9.64 -6.91 1.05
N SER A 129 -8.51 -6.21 1.16
CA SER A 129 -8.38 -4.88 0.56
C SER A 129 -6.96 -4.52 0.14
N VAL A 130 -6.84 -3.57 -0.79
CA VAL A 130 -5.58 -2.99 -1.27
C VAL A 130 -5.68 -1.47 -1.26
N SER A 131 -4.66 -0.80 -0.72
CA SER A 131 -4.44 0.64 -0.84
C SER A 131 -3.25 0.90 -1.76
N LEU A 132 -3.45 1.68 -2.82
CA LEU A 132 -2.43 2.14 -3.76
C LEU A 132 -2.17 3.63 -3.54
N LEU A 133 -0.91 4.04 -3.37
CA LEU A 133 -0.47 5.42 -3.55
C LEU A 133 -0.07 5.59 -5.01
N GLY A 134 -0.84 6.36 -5.76
CA GLY A 134 -0.49 6.75 -7.12
C GLY A 134 0.73 7.68 -7.15
N ASP A 135 1.46 7.68 -8.25
CA ASP A 135 2.57 8.63 -8.47
C ASP A 135 2.09 10.09 -8.51
N ASP A 136 0.79 10.29 -8.62
CA ASP A 136 0.10 11.58 -8.50
C ASP A 136 -0.13 12.04 -7.04
N GLY A 137 0.29 11.23 -6.05
CA GLY A 137 0.14 11.51 -4.62
C GLY A 137 -1.23 11.21 -4.04
N VAL A 138 -2.16 10.65 -4.82
CA VAL A 138 -3.51 10.29 -4.38
C VAL A 138 -3.57 8.83 -3.96
N ARG A 139 -4.34 8.52 -2.93
CA ARG A 139 -4.62 7.14 -2.52
C ARG A 139 -5.88 6.62 -3.20
N TYR A 140 -5.75 5.42 -3.75
CA TYR A 140 -6.82 4.63 -4.35
C TYR A 140 -7.02 3.35 -3.53
N TYR A 141 -8.22 3.17 -3.01
CA TYR A 141 -8.55 2.04 -2.15
C TYR A 141 -9.57 1.14 -2.83
N GLY A 142 -9.28 -0.16 -2.85
CA GLY A 142 -10.22 -1.19 -3.25
C GLY A 142 -10.46 -2.19 -2.13
N SER A 143 -11.70 -2.66 -1.94
CA SER A 143 -12.03 -3.66 -0.94
C SER A 143 -13.06 -4.68 -1.43
N HIS A 144 -13.40 -5.64 -0.57
CA HIS A 144 -14.25 -6.79 -0.83
C HIS A 144 -13.69 -7.80 -1.84
N TYR A 145 -12.34 -7.87 -1.97
CA TYR A 145 -11.72 -8.85 -2.87
C TYR A 145 -12.08 -10.29 -2.49
N ALA A 146 -12.20 -11.18 -3.47
CA ALA A 146 -12.22 -12.62 -3.22
C ALA A 146 -10.80 -13.16 -3.00
N SER A 147 -9.81 -12.61 -3.72
CA SER A 147 -8.39 -12.89 -3.52
C SER A 147 -7.54 -11.75 -4.06
N ILE A 148 -6.34 -11.62 -3.51
CA ILE A 148 -5.31 -10.66 -3.92
C ILE A 148 -4.11 -11.46 -4.39
N LEU A 149 -3.50 -11.10 -5.52
CA LEU A 149 -2.35 -11.82 -6.07
C LEU A 149 -1.19 -11.84 -5.05
N PRO A 150 -0.46 -12.97 -4.96
CA PRO A 150 0.58 -13.15 -3.93
C PRO A 150 1.66 -12.07 -3.94
N GLU A 151 2.04 -11.60 -5.14
CA GLU A 151 3.06 -10.57 -5.35
C GLU A 151 2.63 -9.14 -4.98
N ILE A 152 1.34 -8.92 -4.71
CA ILE A 152 0.85 -7.58 -4.34
C ILE A 152 1.00 -7.40 -2.82
N GLU A 153 2.04 -6.69 -2.42
CA GLU A 153 2.38 -6.43 -1.01
C GLU A 153 2.75 -4.96 -0.79
N GLY A 154 2.72 -4.51 0.46
CA GLY A 154 3.12 -3.16 0.81
C GLY A 154 4.55 -2.85 0.36
N GLY A 155 4.74 -1.74 -0.35
CA GLY A 155 6.01 -1.31 -0.94
C GLY A 155 6.24 -1.77 -2.38
N VAL A 156 5.42 -2.69 -2.91
CA VAL A 156 5.52 -3.15 -4.31
C VAL A 156 5.05 -2.06 -5.26
N ARG A 157 5.83 -1.80 -6.31
CA ARG A 157 5.45 -0.92 -7.41
C ARG A 157 4.54 -1.65 -8.38
N VAL A 158 3.49 -0.97 -8.81
CA VAL A 158 2.54 -1.47 -9.82
C VAL A 158 2.33 -0.43 -10.91
N HIS A 159 1.87 -0.90 -12.07
CA HIS A 159 1.56 -0.06 -13.23
C HIS A 159 0.06 -0.01 -13.50
N ALA A 160 -0.40 1.07 -14.12
CA ALA A 160 -1.79 1.21 -14.56
C ALA A 160 -2.24 -0.03 -15.36
N GLY A 161 -3.37 -0.63 -15.00
CA GLY A 161 -3.88 -1.85 -15.60
C GLY A 161 -3.27 -3.16 -15.07
N GLN A 162 -2.23 -3.11 -14.22
CA GLN A 162 -1.70 -4.31 -13.59
C GLN A 162 -2.74 -4.93 -12.65
N GLN A 163 -2.97 -6.24 -12.78
CA GLN A 163 -3.93 -6.94 -11.91
C GLN A 163 -3.45 -6.94 -10.47
N LEU A 164 -4.34 -6.57 -9.54
CA LEU A 164 -4.10 -6.61 -8.10
C LEU A 164 -4.75 -7.85 -7.47
N GLY A 165 -5.90 -8.25 -7.95
CA GLY A 165 -6.69 -9.34 -7.43
C GLY A 165 -7.97 -9.54 -8.24
N VAL A 166 -9.00 -10.09 -7.58
CA VAL A 166 -10.31 -10.29 -8.19
C VAL A 166 -11.43 -9.85 -7.26
N VAL A 167 -12.49 -9.32 -7.86
CA VAL A 167 -13.72 -8.88 -7.19
C VAL A 167 -14.35 -10.02 -6.41
N GLY A 168 -14.78 -9.75 -5.21
CA GLY A 168 -15.44 -10.68 -4.31
C GLY A 168 -16.53 -10.03 -3.50
N HIS A 169 -16.76 -10.59 -2.29
CA HIS A 169 -17.75 -10.12 -1.31
C HIS A 169 -17.30 -10.39 0.13
N THR A 170 -16.00 -10.33 0.40
CA THR A 170 -15.46 -10.41 1.76
C THR A 170 -15.80 -9.15 2.56
N GLY A 171 -15.75 -9.23 3.88
CA GLY A 171 -16.15 -8.11 4.72
C GLY A 171 -17.67 -7.92 4.75
N ASP A 172 -18.11 -6.66 4.95
CA ASP A 172 -19.51 -6.26 4.99
C ASP A 172 -20.06 -6.02 3.57
N ALA A 173 -20.24 -7.10 2.82
CA ALA A 173 -20.68 -7.04 1.44
C ALA A 173 -21.82 -8.03 1.16
N GLY A 174 -22.97 -7.54 0.69
CA GLY A 174 -24.14 -8.36 0.36
C GLY A 174 -24.07 -9.04 -1.02
N ALA A 175 -23.17 -8.56 -1.90
CA ALA A 175 -22.98 -9.08 -3.26
C ALA A 175 -21.56 -8.82 -3.74
N CYS A 176 -21.16 -9.45 -4.83
CA CYS A 176 -19.84 -9.19 -5.43
C CYS A 176 -19.78 -7.79 -6.03
N HIS A 177 -18.84 -7.01 -5.53
CA HIS A 177 -18.51 -5.67 -6.03
C HIS A 177 -17.07 -5.29 -5.62
N LEU A 178 -16.53 -4.28 -6.26
CA LEU A 178 -15.38 -3.54 -5.77
C LEU A 178 -15.89 -2.27 -5.09
N HIS A 179 -15.75 -2.15 -3.79
CA HIS A 179 -15.83 -0.85 -3.14
C HIS A 179 -14.59 -0.05 -3.52
N PHE A 180 -14.77 1.13 -4.10
CA PHE A 180 -13.67 1.97 -4.58
C PHE A 180 -13.73 3.35 -3.92
N GLY A 181 -12.63 3.71 -3.24
CA GLY A 181 -12.46 4.97 -2.55
C GLY A 181 -11.27 5.76 -3.07
N ILE A 182 -11.39 7.11 -3.09
CA ILE A 182 -10.31 8.04 -3.41
C ILE A 182 -10.11 8.97 -2.21
N SER A 183 -8.85 9.12 -1.76
CA SER A 183 -8.52 9.90 -0.56
C SER A 183 -7.09 10.42 -0.58
N PRO A 184 -6.74 11.43 0.26
CA PRO A 184 -5.35 11.71 0.58
C PRO A 184 -4.74 10.60 1.42
N VAL A 185 -3.40 10.58 1.53
CA VAL A 185 -2.69 9.74 2.50
C VAL A 185 -2.50 10.53 3.78
N CYS A 186 -3.44 10.41 4.71
CA CYS A 186 -3.32 11.02 6.04
C CYS A 186 -2.37 10.21 6.94
N LEU A 187 -2.61 8.90 7.02
CA LEU A 187 -1.68 7.93 7.60
C LEU A 187 -1.36 6.89 6.51
N ARG A 188 -0.15 6.37 6.55
CA ARG A 188 0.25 5.33 5.58
C ARG A 188 -0.65 4.10 5.67
N THR A 189 -1.03 3.72 6.88
CA THR A 189 -1.92 2.60 7.21
C THR A 189 -2.82 2.99 8.38
N ALA A 190 -3.81 2.18 8.68
CA ALA A 190 -4.68 2.26 9.86
C ALA A 190 -5.69 3.44 9.89
N ASP A 191 -5.73 4.32 8.92
CA ASP A 191 -6.74 5.40 8.81
C ASP A 191 -7.97 4.96 7.98
N TRP A 192 -8.56 3.83 8.38
CA TRP A 192 -9.67 3.20 7.64
C TRP A 192 -10.85 4.16 7.37
N TRP A 193 -11.08 5.15 8.25
CA TRP A 193 -12.12 6.17 8.10
C TRP A 193 -11.86 7.16 6.95
N THR A 194 -10.58 7.36 6.57
CA THR A 194 -10.19 8.22 5.44
C THR A 194 -9.99 7.39 4.18
N ARG A 195 -9.28 6.25 4.27
CA ARG A 195 -8.91 5.44 3.10
C ARG A 195 -10.12 4.92 2.32
N ARG A 196 -11.27 4.70 3.00
CA ARG A 196 -12.49 4.20 2.36
C ARG A 196 -13.10 5.16 1.33
N GLY A 197 -12.69 6.45 1.34
CA GLY A 197 -13.09 7.47 0.38
C GLY A 197 -13.49 8.78 1.05
N VAL A 198 -13.11 9.90 0.44
CA VAL A 198 -13.43 11.27 0.91
C VAL A 198 -13.92 12.19 -0.21
N ILE A 199 -13.75 11.81 -1.46
CA ILE A 199 -14.33 12.46 -2.64
C ILE A 199 -15.09 11.44 -3.48
N TRP A 200 -16.07 11.88 -4.25
CA TRP A 200 -16.86 10.99 -5.10
C TRP A 200 -16.03 10.40 -6.24
N PRO A 201 -15.84 9.07 -6.34
CA PRO A 201 -15.05 8.45 -7.41
C PRO A 201 -15.76 8.47 -8.78
N TRP A 202 -17.10 8.47 -8.83
CA TRP A 202 -17.84 8.27 -10.06
C TRP A 202 -17.50 9.27 -11.19
N PRO A 203 -17.15 10.57 -10.97
CA PRO A 203 -16.79 11.46 -12.07
C PRO A 203 -15.47 11.09 -12.74
N TYR A 204 -14.59 10.39 -12.00
CA TYR A 204 -13.31 9.85 -12.49
C TYR A 204 -13.54 8.52 -13.18
N LEU A 205 -14.34 7.63 -12.55
CA LEU A 205 -14.70 6.33 -13.12
C LEU A 205 -15.41 6.47 -14.46
N ASP A 206 -16.34 7.42 -14.61
CA ASP A 206 -17.00 7.73 -15.90
C ASP A 206 -15.99 8.14 -16.97
N SER A 207 -15.03 9.02 -16.60
CA SER A 207 -13.97 9.46 -17.50
C SER A 207 -13.09 8.28 -17.92
N TRP A 208 -12.58 7.52 -16.95
CA TRP A 208 -11.64 6.40 -17.21
C TRP A 208 -12.31 5.28 -18.00
N ARG A 209 -13.59 5.02 -17.75
CA ARG A 209 -14.37 4.02 -18.49
C ARG A 209 -14.60 4.42 -19.96
N ALA A 210 -14.71 5.71 -20.22
CA ALA A 210 -14.82 6.27 -21.56
C ALA A 210 -13.47 6.47 -22.28
N GLY A 211 -12.33 6.05 -21.66
CA GLY A 211 -10.99 6.25 -22.20
C GLY A 211 -10.42 7.65 -21.97
N GLY A 212 -11.07 8.46 -21.11
CA GLY A 212 -10.56 9.76 -20.68
C GLY A 212 -9.54 9.61 -19.55
N ASN A 213 -8.93 10.74 -19.15
CA ASN A 213 -7.83 10.78 -18.18
C ASN A 213 -8.05 11.86 -17.10
N LYS A 214 -9.28 11.98 -16.58
CA LYS A 214 -9.61 12.97 -15.54
C LYS A 214 -8.82 12.65 -14.27
N SER A 215 -8.10 13.65 -13.73
CA SER A 215 -7.27 13.51 -12.52
C SER A 215 -8.02 13.96 -11.27
N PRO A 216 -7.96 13.22 -10.14
CA PRO A 216 -8.55 13.63 -8.87
C PRO A 216 -7.65 14.55 -8.03
N VAL A 217 -6.42 14.83 -8.46
CA VAL A 217 -5.39 15.55 -7.68
C VAL A 217 -5.89 16.90 -7.16
N ALA A 218 -6.53 17.68 -8.01
CA ALA A 218 -7.01 19.02 -7.62
C ALA A 218 -8.12 18.95 -6.57
N GLU A 219 -9.06 18.00 -6.68
CA GLU A 219 -10.13 17.82 -5.70
C GLU A 219 -9.60 17.27 -4.36
N ILE A 220 -8.61 16.36 -4.40
CA ILE A 220 -7.93 15.88 -3.18
C ILE A 220 -7.14 17.00 -2.50
N ALA A 221 -6.48 17.86 -3.27
CA ALA A 221 -5.77 19.01 -2.71
C ALA A 221 -6.75 20.01 -2.05
N ASP A 222 -7.87 20.30 -2.70
CA ASP A 222 -8.93 21.16 -2.15
C ASP A 222 -9.52 20.55 -0.86
N TRP A 223 -9.87 19.26 -0.88
CA TRP A 223 -10.37 18.57 0.31
C TRP A 223 -9.36 18.64 1.46
N SER A 224 -8.08 18.34 1.21
CA SER A 224 -7.01 18.35 2.21
C SER A 224 -6.77 19.74 2.81
N SER A 225 -6.99 20.79 2.04
CA SER A 225 -6.86 22.18 2.53
C SER A 225 -7.94 22.56 3.56
N LYS A 226 -9.07 21.86 3.53
CA LYS A 226 -10.26 22.13 4.38
C LYS A 226 -10.42 21.15 5.53
N HIS A 227 -9.74 19.99 5.48
CA HIS A 227 -9.93 18.91 6.44
C HIS A 227 -8.56 18.46 7.00
N PRO A 228 -8.33 18.59 8.33
CA PRO A 228 -7.10 18.09 8.93
C PRO A 228 -7.08 16.56 8.88
N CYS A 229 -5.88 16.01 8.74
CA CYS A 229 -5.67 14.58 8.88
C CYS A 229 -5.88 14.14 10.33
N LEU A 230 -6.92 13.35 10.57
CA LEU A 230 -7.22 12.80 11.89
C LEU A 230 -6.31 11.59 12.17
N THR A 231 -5.80 11.51 13.40
CA THR A 231 -4.97 10.40 13.88
C THR A 231 -5.76 9.26 14.51
N SER A 232 -7.08 9.44 14.67
CA SER A 232 -8.03 8.44 15.17
C SER A 232 -9.37 8.59 14.47
N ALA A 233 -10.16 7.52 14.45
CA ALA A 233 -11.51 7.57 13.88
C ALA A 233 -12.37 8.62 14.61
N PRO A 234 -13.18 9.40 13.87
CA PRO A 234 -14.14 10.30 14.50
C PRO A 234 -15.15 9.56 15.36
N PRO A 235 -15.75 10.21 16.36
CA PRO A 235 -16.85 9.62 17.12
C PRO A 235 -18.02 9.20 16.22
N GLY A 236 -18.57 8.00 16.44
CA GLY A 236 -19.69 7.47 15.66
C GLY A 236 -19.29 6.65 14.42
N TYR A 237 -18.00 6.37 14.25
CA TYR A 237 -17.47 5.49 13.20
C TYR A 237 -17.17 4.08 13.72
#